data_7afee47218dcaaec014173b91ccf34b2
#
_entry.id   7afee47218dcaaec014173b91ccf34b2
#
_cell.length_a   1.000
_cell.length_b   1.000
_cell.length_c   1.000
_cell.angle_alpha   90.00
_cell.angle_beta   90.00
_cell.angle_gamma   90.00
#
_symmetry.space_group_name_H-M   'P 1'
#
loop_
_entity.id
_entity.type
_entity.pdbx_description
1 polymer ?
#
loop_
_entity_poly.entity_id
_entity_poly.type
_entity_poly.pdbx_seq_one_letter_code
_entity_poly.pdbx_strand_id
1 'polypeptide(L)'
;MDKGVLMLYNTGSIYNPETENSILSYKDVQAYLKSKVTYGLPLDFAYPAYSWGILMENGNFRAILHEVDFSNTLRYKETSEGNYLVLQEHYLENHHIRKGNVIRLETSKFNEIMRVKQLVASQMKPDSCHTILYHLDSLNLSTFEE
;
A
#
# COMPACT_ATOMS: atom_id res chain seq x y z
N MET A 1 11.96 12.73 -26.64
CA MET A 1 11.91 13.52 -25.40
C MET A 1 11.77 12.54 -24.25
N ASP A 2 12.75 12.47 -23.40
CA ASP A 2 12.75 11.51 -22.31
C ASP A 2 11.85 12.01 -21.18
N LYS A 3 11.09 11.11 -20.58
CA LYS A 3 10.22 11.37 -19.43
C LYS A 3 10.68 10.54 -18.25
N GLY A 4 10.50 11.07 -17.04
CA GLY A 4 10.63 10.31 -15.81
C GLY A 4 9.28 9.79 -15.34
N VAL A 5 9.29 8.74 -14.53
CA VAL A 5 8.10 8.26 -13.81
C VAL A 5 8.37 8.38 -12.31
N LEU A 6 7.57 9.18 -11.63
CA LEU A 6 7.61 9.26 -10.16
C LEU A 6 6.61 8.24 -9.60
N MET A 7 7.16 7.26 -8.87
CA MET A 7 6.38 6.23 -8.20
C MET A 7 5.89 6.75 -6.84
N LEU A 8 4.57 6.93 -6.71
CA LEU A 8 3.91 7.41 -5.49
C LEU A 8 3.25 6.24 -4.74
N TYR A 9 4.07 5.26 -4.39
CA TYR A 9 3.68 4.09 -3.59
C TYR A 9 4.86 3.60 -2.76
N ASN A 10 4.60 2.69 -1.79
CA ASN A 10 5.56 2.25 -0.77
C ASN A 10 6.12 3.45 0.01
N THR A 11 5.23 4.36 0.39
CA THR A 11 5.61 5.63 1.02
C THR A 11 5.84 5.50 2.52
N GLY A 12 5.25 4.49 3.15
CA GLY A 12 5.38 4.22 4.57
C GLY A 12 6.34 3.06 4.89
N SER A 13 6.64 2.87 6.17
CA SER A 13 7.49 1.78 6.64
C SER A 13 6.68 0.50 6.90
N ILE A 14 6.99 -0.57 6.19
CA ILE A 14 6.44 -1.91 6.46
C ILE A 14 6.92 -2.49 7.80
N TYR A 15 8.04 -2.01 8.30
CA TYR A 15 8.69 -2.52 9.53
C TYR A 15 8.11 -1.91 10.81
N ASN A 16 7.49 -0.73 10.71
CA ASN A 16 6.94 -0.04 11.86
C ASN A 16 5.52 -0.57 12.16
N PRO A 17 5.29 -1.16 13.37
CA PRO A 17 3.97 -1.67 13.74
C PRO A 17 2.90 -0.58 13.85
N GLU A 18 3.28 0.69 14.08
CA GLU A 18 2.38 1.84 14.17
C GLU A 18 1.95 2.38 12.78
N THR A 19 2.53 1.88 11.69
CA THR A 19 2.13 2.28 10.34
C THR A 19 0.76 1.70 10.03
N GLU A 20 -0.20 2.56 9.70
CA GLU A 20 -1.56 2.13 9.30
C GLU A 20 -1.58 1.58 7.87
N ASN A 21 -0.87 2.24 6.95
CA ASN A 21 -0.78 1.85 5.56
C ASN A 21 0.57 2.27 4.97
N SER A 22 1.39 1.29 4.59
CA SER A 22 2.70 1.55 4.00
C SER A 22 2.65 1.68 2.47
N ILE A 23 1.55 1.30 1.83
CA ILE A 23 1.40 1.37 0.37
C ILE A 23 1.34 2.82 -0.09
N LEU A 24 0.42 3.60 0.47
CA LEU A 24 0.25 5.02 0.14
C LEU A 24 -0.25 5.79 1.37
N SER A 25 0.46 6.85 1.71
CA SER A 25 0.08 7.80 2.74
C SER A 25 0.19 9.23 2.20
N TYR A 26 -0.91 9.97 2.22
CA TYR A 26 -0.93 11.39 1.86
C TYR A 26 0.11 12.20 2.62
N LYS A 27 0.24 11.93 3.93
CA LYS A 27 1.19 12.64 4.81
C LYS A 27 2.63 12.44 4.36
N ASP A 28 3.00 11.19 4.02
CA ASP A 28 4.36 10.86 3.60
C ASP A 28 4.67 11.47 2.23
N VAL A 29 3.74 11.38 1.28
CA VAL A 29 3.87 12.03 -0.03
C VAL A 29 3.97 13.55 0.11
N GLN A 30 3.16 14.17 0.98
CA GLN A 30 3.24 15.61 1.23
C GLN A 30 4.61 16.02 1.78
N ALA A 31 5.15 15.26 2.72
CA ALA A 31 6.49 15.51 3.27
C ALA A 31 7.57 15.38 2.19
N TYR A 32 7.48 14.34 1.34
CA TYR A 32 8.39 14.13 0.24
C TYR A 32 8.36 15.27 -0.78
N LEU A 33 7.18 15.69 -1.22
CA LEU A 33 7.04 16.78 -2.21
C LEU A 33 7.49 18.14 -1.67
N LYS A 34 7.34 18.38 -0.37
CA LYS A 34 7.84 19.62 0.29
C LYS A 34 9.37 19.73 0.26
N SER A 35 10.08 18.63 0.18
CA SER A 35 11.55 18.61 0.14
C SER A 35 12.16 19.16 -1.16
N LYS A 36 11.35 19.70 -2.07
CA LYS A 36 11.72 20.32 -3.36
C LYS A 36 12.56 19.42 -4.25
N VAL A 37 11.95 18.41 -4.80
CA VAL A 37 12.55 17.69 -5.92
C VAL A 37 12.32 18.49 -7.20
N THR A 38 13.32 19.29 -7.60
CA THR A 38 13.33 19.92 -8.94
C THR A 38 13.84 18.85 -9.92
N TYR A 39 12.94 18.24 -10.65
CA TYR A 39 13.31 17.32 -11.73
C TYR A 39 13.41 18.10 -13.04
N GLY A 40 14.52 17.92 -13.76
CA GLY A 40 14.76 18.56 -15.05
C GLY A 40 14.00 17.91 -16.24
N LEU A 41 13.27 16.80 -16.00
CA LEU A 41 12.50 16.10 -17.02
C LEU A 41 11.00 16.18 -16.70
N PRO A 42 10.14 16.16 -17.74
CA PRO A 42 8.71 15.98 -17.54
C PRO A 42 8.44 14.66 -16.78
N LEU A 43 7.51 14.67 -15.82
CA LEU A 43 7.18 13.53 -14.99
C LEU A 43 5.78 13.00 -15.27
N ASP A 44 5.70 11.69 -15.44
CA ASP A 44 4.46 10.94 -15.27
C ASP A 44 4.39 10.39 -13.82
N PHE A 45 3.20 10.11 -13.31
CA PHE A 45 2.99 9.71 -11.92
C PHE A 45 2.31 8.34 -11.83
N ALA A 46 2.94 7.41 -11.10
CA ALA A 46 2.42 6.08 -10.87
C ALA A 46 1.84 5.97 -9.46
N TYR A 47 0.59 5.51 -9.36
CA TYR A 47 -0.17 5.30 -8.13
C TYR A 47 -0.42 3.82 -7.92
N PRO A 48 -0.52 3.35 -6.65
CA PRO A 48 -0.74 1.95 -6.37
C PRO A 48 -2.18 1.52 -6.67
N ALA A 49 -2.35 0.29 -7.16
CA ALA A 49 -3.64 -0.37 -7.32
C ALA A 49 -3.52 -1.83 -6.86
N TYR A 50 -3.08 -2.03 -5.60
CA TYR A 50 -2.87 -3.36 -5.02
C TYR A 50 -3.11 -3.35 -3.51
N SER A 51 -3.17 -4.56 -2.94
CA SER A 51 -3.24 -4.81 -1.51
C SER A 51 -2.24 -5.89 -1.11
N TRP A 52 -1.87 -5.92 0.15
CA TRP A 52 -1.06 -6.97 0.75
C TRP A 52 -1.33 -7.12 2.24
N GLY A 53 -0.93 -8.25 2.80
CA GLY A 53 -0.89 -8.47 4.24
C GLY A 53 0.53 -8.33 4.77
N ILE A 54 0.72 -7.55 5.81
CA ILE A 54 2.00 -7.46 6.53
C ILE A 54 1.96 -8.40 7.72
N LEU A 55 2.73 -9.49 7.64
CA LEU A 55 2.85 -10.45 8.74
C LEU A 55 3.79 -9.92 9.81
N MET A 56 3.27 -9.81 11.03
CA MET A 56 4.00 -9.39 12.22
C MET A 56 4.04 -10.49 13.26
N GLU A 57 5.20 -10.72 13.85
CA GLU A 57 5.40 -11.61 14.98
C GLU A 57 6.03 -10.85 16.14
N ASN A 58 5.34 -10.77 17.28
CA ASN A 58 5.78 -10.00 18.45
C ASN A 58 6.15 -8.53 18.12
N GLY A 59 5.37 -7.89 17.24
CA GLY A 59 5.61 -6.52 16.78
C GLY A 59 6.73 -6.36 15.75
N ASN A 60 7.36 -7.44 15.29
CA ASN A 60 8.41 -7.41 14.29
C ASN A 60 7.90 -7.89 12.93
N PHE A 61 8.31 -7.22 11.88
CA PHE A 61 8.04 -7.61 10.50
C PHE A 61 8.63 -8.99 10.19
N ARG A 62 7.85 -9.83 9.51
CA ARG A 62 8.26 -11.17 9.08
C ARG A 62 8.18 -11.35 7.57
N ALA A 63 7.05 -10.99 6.96
CA ALA A 63 6.83 -11.20 5.53
C ALA A 63 5.72 -10.28 4.99
N ILE A 64 5.70 -10.13 3.67
CA ILE A 64 4.57 -9.62 2.90
C ILE A 64 3.81 -10.82 2.35
N LEU A 65 2.48 -10.82 2.50
CA LEU A 65 1.57 -11.85 2.02
C LEU A 65 0.65 -11.23 0.96
N HIS A 66 0.49 -11.89 -0.18
CA HIS A 66 -0.27 -11.35 -1.32
C HIS A 66 -1.70 -11.89 -1.40
N GLU A 67 -1.92 -13.13 -0.93
CA GLU A 67 -3.21 -13.80 -1.05
C GLU A 67 -3.67 -14.37 0.30
N VAL A 68 -4.27 -13.50 1.14
CA VAL A 68 -4.80 -13.93 2.44
C VAL A 68 -6.32 -13.95 2.39
N ASP A 69 -6.92 -15.11 2.62
CA ASP A 69 -8.37 -15.24 2.79
C ASP A 69 -8.78 -14.99 4.24
N PHE A 70 -9.08 -13.75 4.55
CA PHE A 70 -9.54 -13.32 5.88
C PHE A 70 -10.97 -13.75 6.20
N SER A 71 -11.74 -14.30 5.24
CA SER A 71 -13.09 -14.82 5.49
C SER A 71 -13.07 -16.08 6.36
N ASN A 72 -11.92 -16.75 6.46
CA ASN A 72 -11.75 -17.92 7.30
C ASN A 72 -11.67 -17.56 8.80
N THR A 73 -12.82 -17.48 9.44
CA THR A 73 -12.97 -17.11 10.86
C THR A 73 -12.38 -18.12 11.86
N LEU A 74 -12.03 -19.33 11.41
CA LEU A 74 -11.29 -20.31 12.25
C LEU A 74 -9.81 -19.94 12.35
N ARG A 75 -9.27 -19.29 11.34
CA ARG A 75 -7.86 -18.90 11.27
C ARG A 75 -7.59 -17.47 11.68
N TYR A 76 -8.54 -16.56 11.39
CA TYR A 76 -8.35 -15.11 11.57
C TYR A 76 -9.49 -14.46 12.34
N LYS A 77 -9.14 -13.53 13.21
CA LYS A 77 -10.09 -12.66 13.91
C LYS A 77 -9.65 -11.21 13.74
N GLU A 78 -10.50 -10.38 13.17
CA GLU A 78 -10.27 -8.95 13.12
C GLU A 78 -10.30 -8.36 14.53
N THR A 79 -9.24 -7.65 14.91
CA THR A 79 -9.10 -7.00 16.22
C THR A 79 -9.30 -5.50 16.17
N SER A 80 -8.92 -4.89 15.05
CA SER A 80 -9.18 -3.50 14.70
C SER A 80 -9.20 -3.39 13.20
N GLU A 81 -9.67 -2.28 12.64
CA GLU A 81 -9.77 -2.11 11.19
C GLU A 81 -8.47 -2.51 10.48
N GLY A 82 -8.55 -3.52 9.62
CA GLY A 82 -7.43 -4.05 8.86
C GLY A 82 -6.40 -4.88 9.64
N ASN A 83 -6.56 -5.12 10.93
CA ASN A 83 -5.64 -5.95 11.72
C ASN A 83 -6.30 -7.27 12.13
N TYR A 84 -5.65 -8.37 11.75
CA TYR A 84 -6.14 -9.72 11.95
C TYR A 84 -5.22 -10.53 12.86
N LEU A 85 -5.77 -11.03 13.97
CA LEU A 85 -5.08 -11.95 14.86
C LEU A 85 -5.18 -13.38 14.28
N VAL A 86 -4.06 -14.08 14.22
CA VAL A 86 -4.01 -15.49 13.81
C VAL A 86 -4.41 -16.38 14.98
N LEU A 87 -5.49 -17.15 14.79
CA LEU A 87 -6.05 -18.07 15.79
C LEU A 87 -5.50 -19.49 15.71
N GLN A 88 -5.15 -19.93 14.49
CA GLN A 88 -4.62 -21.27 14.22
C GLN A 88 -3.35 -21.20 13.40
N GLU A 89 -2.40 -22.03 13.77
CA GLU A 89 -1.15 -22.20 13.03
C GLU A 89 -1.40 -22.84 11.66
N HIS A 90 -0.77 -22.31 10.62
CA HIS A 90 -0.87 -22.82 9.25
C HIS A 90 0.27 -22.29 8.37
N TYR A 91 0.36 -22.80 7.15
CA TYR A 91 1.29 -22.30 6.13
C TYR A 91 0.54 -21.48 5.08
N LEU A 92 1.15 -20.38 4.65
CA LEU A 92 0.65 -19.53 3.58
C LEU A 92 1.84 -18.95 2.80
N GLU A 93 1.83 -19.05 1.47
CA GLU A 93 2.90 -18.54 0.58
C GLU A 93 4.33 -18.97 1.05
N ASN A 94 4.49 -20.21 1.46
CA ASN A 94 5.73 -20.76 2.05
C ASN A 94 6.16 -20.14 3.39
N HIS A 95 5.33 -19.31 4.01
CA HIS A 95 5.56 -18.79 5.35
C HIS A 95 4.81 -19.61 6.41
N HIS A 96 5.48 -19.86 7.52
CA HIS A 96 4.86 -20.47 8.69
C HIS A 96 4.15 -19.37 9.50
N ILE A 97 2.83 -19.39 9.48
CA ILE A 97 1.98 -18.44 10.19
C ILE A 97 1.61 -19.05 11.55
N ARG A 98 2.10 -18.45 12.62
CA ARG A 98 1.91 -18.96 13.96
C ARG A 98 0.69 -18.36 14.64
N LYS A 99 0.06 -19.14 15.51
CA LYS A 99 -0.97 -18.61 16.41
C LYS A 99 -0.42 -17.43 17.21
N GLY A 100 -1.17 -16.34 17.28
CA GLY A 100 -0.76 -15.10 17.94
C GLY A 100 -0.02 -14.10 17.04
N ASN A 101 0.35 -14.50 15.82
CA ASN A 101 0.82 -13.53 14.83
C ASN A 101 -0.30 -12.53 14.50
N VAL A 102 0.06 -11.37 14.02
CA VAL A 102 -0.87 -10.35 13.50
C VAL A 102 -0.60 -10.13 12.03
N ILE A 103 -1.64 -10.09 11.23
CA ILE A 103 -1.55 -9.69 9.82
C ILE A 103 -2.28 -8.36 9.67
N ARG A 104 -1.56 -7.33 9.24
CA ARG A 104 -2.11 -6.03 8.89
C ARG A 104 -2.43 -6.01 7.41
N LEU A 105 -3.72 -5.94 7.06
CA LEU A 105 -4.16 -5.76 5.67
C LEU A 105 -4.00 -4.30 5.29
N GLU A 106 -3.22 -4.06 4.27
CA GLU A 106 -3.06 -2.75 3.67
C GLU A 106 -3.62 -2.77 2.24
N THR A 107 -4.38 -1.75 1.90
CA THR A 107 -5.08 -1.66 0.61
C THR A 107 -4.92 -0.26 0.04
N SER A 108 -4.75 -0.16 -1.27
CA SER A 108 -4.82 1.10 -2.00
C SER A 108 -6.26 1.62 -1.97
N LYS A 109 -6.49 2.73 -1.28
CA LYS A 109 -7.82 3.36 -1.20
C LYS A 109 -7.95 4.41 -2.30
N PHE A 110 -8.98 4.30 -3.14
CA PHE A 110 -9.23 5.24 -4.24
C PHE A 110 -9.24 6.71 -3.77
N ASN A 111 -9.92 6.99 -2.67
CA ASN A 111 -9.97 8.33 -2.10
C ASN A 111 -8.59 8.88 -1.73
N GLU A 112 -7.69 8.04 -1.22
CA GLU A 112 -6.33 8.42 -0.89
C GLU A 112 -5.50 8.70 -2.15
N ILE A 113 -5.65 7.87 -3.19
CA ILE A 113 -5.05 8.11 -4.51
C ILE A 113 -5.49 9.46 -5.06
N MET A 114 -6.79 9.77 -5.01
CA MET A 114 -7.33 11.04 -5.51
C MET A 114 -6.81 12.24 -4.72
N ARG A 115 -6.69 12.13 -3.39
CA ARG A 115 -6.10 13.18 -2.54
C ARG A 115 -4.63 13.44 -2.89
N VAL A 116 -3.86 12.37 -3.07
CA VAL A 116 -2.45 12.47 -3.48
C VAL A 116 -2.33 13.06 -4.89
N LYS A 117 -3.19 12.65 -5.82
CA LYS A 117 -3.24 13.22 -7.18
C LYS A 117 -3.50 14.72 -7.18
N GLN A 118 -4.44 15.18 -6.35
CA GLN A 118 -4.72 16.63 -6.20
C GLN A 118 -3.52 17.37 -5.59
N LEU A 119 -2.84 16.77 -4.61
CA LEU A 119 -1.64 17.33 -4.02
C LEU A 119 -0.52 17.49 -5.06
N VAL A 120 -0.26 16.47 -5.87
CA VAL A 120 0.71 16.50 -6.96
C VAL A 120 0.38 17.60 -7.96
N ALA A 121 -0.87 17.67 -8.40
CA ALA A 121 -1.33 18.72 -9.33
C ALA A 121 -1.11 20.14 -8.78
N SER A 122 -1.32 20.34 -7.49
CA SER A 122 -1.15 21.66 -6.85
C SER A 122 0.31 22.07 -6.66
N GLN A 123 1.20 21.11 -6.37
CA GLN A 123 2.60 21.39 -6.04
C GLN A 123 3.53 21.31 -7.25
N MET A 124 3.32 20.33 -8.12
CA MET A 124 4.18 20.09 -9.27
C MET A 124 3.73 20.84 -10.54
N LYS A 125 2.46 21.26 -10.61
CA LYS A 125 1.84 21.97 -11.77
C LYS A 125 2.26 21.36 -13.10
N PRO A 126 2.06 20.07 -13.30
CA PRO A 126 2.54 19.39 -14.50
C PRO A 126 1.76 19.89 -15.73
N ASP A 127 2.45 20.41 -16.73
CA ASP A 127 1.84 20.91 -17.98
C ASP A 127 1.23 19.77 -18.81
N SER A 128 1.83 18.59 -18.76
CA SER A 128 1.29 17.35 -19.33
C SER A 128 1.88 16.13 -18.61
N CYS A 129 1.08 15.45 -17.84
CA CYS A 129 1.49 14.21 -17.19
C CYS A 129 0.48 13.10 -17.47
N HIS A 130 0.97 11.86 -17.56
CA HIS A 130 0.12 10.68 -17.56
C HIS A 130 -0.03 10.15 -16.14
N THR A 131 -1.21 9.64 -15.87
CA THR A 131 -1.48 8.86 -14.65
C THR A 131 -1.30 7.38 -14.98
N ILE A 132 -0.48 6.70 -14.20
CA ILE A 132 -0.21 5.27 -14.32
C ILE A 132 -0.76 4.60 -13.06
N LEU A 133 -1.53 3.54 -13.22
CA LEU A 133 -1.94 2.67 -12.11
C LEU A 133 -1.02 1.45 -12.09
N TYR A 134 -0.38 1.21 -10.99
CA TYR A 134 0.49 0.07 -10.75
C TYR A 134 -0.08 -0.79 -9.63
N HIS A 135 -0.31 -2.06 -9.76
CA HIS A 135 -0.13 -2.89 -10.94
C HIS A 135 -1.47 -3.56 -11.26
N LEU A 136 -1.69 -3.81 -12.54
CA LEU A 136 -2.97 -4.25 -13.07
C LEU A 136 -3.03 -5.78 -13.06
N ASP A 137 -3.87 -6.34 -12.19
CA ASP A 137 -4.29 -7.74 -12.25
C ASP A 137 -5.80 -7.86 -11.99
N SER A 138 -6.36 -9.03 -12.24
CA SER A 138 -7.81 -9.26 -12.12
C SER A 138 -8.33 -9.12 -10.68
N LEU A 139 -7.50 -9.44 -9.69
CA LEU A 139 -7.86 -9.36 -8.28
C LEU A 139 -7.92 -7.90 -7.82
N ASN A 140 -6.92 -7.10 -8.21
CA ASN A 140 -6.85 -5.68 -7.86
C ASN A 140 -7.90 -4.84 -8.60
N LEU A 141 -8.24 -5.18 -9.84
CA LEU A 141 -9.28 -4.49 -10.61
C LEU A 141 -10.65 -4.59 -9.95
N SER A 142 -11.01 -5.75 -9.42
CA SER A 142 -12.32 -5.95 -8.77
C SER A 142 -12.55 -5.04 -7.56
N THR A 143 -11.50 -4.51 -6.94
CA THR A 143 -11.62 -3.57 -5.80
C THR A 143 -11.90 -2.12 -6.22
N PHE A 144 -11.80 -1.80 -7.51
CA PHE A 144 -12.04 -0.46 -8.07
C PHE A 144 -13.35 -0.34 -8.87
N GLU A 145 -14.14 -1.42 -8.98
CA GLU A 145 -15.41 -1.45 -9.73
C GLU A 145 -16.64 -1.05 -8.90
N GLU A 146 -16.48 -0.60 -7.64
CA GLU A 146 -17.57 -0.11 -6.77
C GLU A 146 -17.65 1.42 -6.72
#